data_01dfe4edcd8168eadcafaa91c3ab9e7f
#
_entry.id   01dfe4edcd8168eadcafaa91c3ab9e7f
#
_cell.length_a   1.000
_cell.length_b   1.000
_cell.length_c   1.000
_cell.angle_alpha   90.00
_cell.angle_beta   90.00
_cell.angle_gamma   90.00
#
_symmetry.space_group_name_H-M   'P 1'
#
loop_
_entity.id
_entity.type
_entity.pdbx_description
1 polymer ?
#
loop_
_entity_poly.entity_id
_entity_poly.type
_entity_poly.pdbx_seq_one_letter_code
_entity_poly.pdbx_strand_id
1 'polypeptide(L)'
;YNGKEGLETIRENSPDIVFTDISMPGMDGLKMIAALKSEFPQMQISILTGYRDFDYCQEALRLGVCRFLLKPSKLEEIEEALRVMADALKKNNVEPKEESNEENSAGCFIVKNALAYMEENYAQKLTLGLVAEKTYVSQWHLSKLLNKHEGRNFSEILNQIRVEHAKELLNEMQLRIADISEMVGFTDVAHFSRVFKKLEGLSANEYRNTKL
;
A
#
# COMPACT_ATOMS: atom_id res chain seq x y z
N TYR A 1 2.53 2.61 24.20
CA TYR A 1 2.42 3.34 22.93
C TYR A 1 2.09 2.34 21.84
N ASN A 2 1.09 2.64 20.99
CA ASN A 2 0.77 1.81 19.83
C ASN A 2 1.41 2.43 18.56
N GLY A 3 1.57 1.62 17.52
CA GLY A 3 2.23 2.08 16.29
C GLY A 3 1.49 3.24 15.60
N LYS A 4 0.16 3.37 15.78
CA LYS A 4 -0.63 4.47 15.21
C LYS A 4 -0.32 5.81 15.87
N GLU A 5 -0.24 5.86 17.21
CA GLU A 5 0.19 7.05 17.95
C GLU A 5 1.63 7.45 17.57
N GLY A 6 2.52 6.45 17.43
CA GLY A 6 3.88 6.67 16.98
C GLY A 6 3.94 7.31 15.59
N LEU A 7 3.14 6.82 14.64
CA LEU A 7 3.07 7.37 13.29
C LEU A 7 2.54 8.82 13.27
N GLU A 8 1.50 9.11 14.05
CA GLU A 8 0.95 10.47 14.19
C GLU A 8 2.00 11.41 14.80
N THR A 9 2.67 10.99 15.88
CA THR A 9 3.76 11.76 16.52
C THR A 9 4.93 12.03 15.57
N ILE A 10 5.30 11.04 14.75
CA ILE A 10 6.37 11.19 13.74
C ILE A 10 5.95 12.22 12.67
N ARG A 11 4.70 12.19 12.21
CA ARG A 11 4.20 13.16 11.23
C ARG A 11 4.15 14.59 11.78
N GLU A 12 3.75 14.75 13.03
CA GLU A 12 3.69 16.07 13.70
C GLU A 12 5.07 16.68 13.90
N ASN A 13 6.04 15.86 14.31
CA ASN A 13 7.37 16.34 14.68
C ASN A 13 8.41 16.24 13.56
N SER A 14 8.14 15.44 12.51
CA SER A 14 9.01 15.21 11.35
C SER A 14 10.49 14.98 11.76
N PRO A 15 10.79 13.99 12.60
CA PRO A 15 12.15 13.72 13.04
C PRO A 15 13.03 13.24 11.88
N ASP A 16 14.31 13.58 11.90
CA ASP A 16 15.26 13.12 10.89
C ASP A 16 15.64 11.65 11.06
N ILE A 17 15.60 11.13 12.28
CA ILE A 17 16.01 9.77 12.65
C ILE A 17 14.90 9.08 13.45
N VAL A 18 14.58 7.84 13.07
CA VAL A 18 13.58 7.01 13.75
C VAL A 18 14.15 5.62 14.02
N PHE A 19 13.99 5.15 15.26
CA PHE A 19 14.11 3.74 15.62
C PHE A 19 12.73 3.17 15.89
N THR A 20 12.39 2.06 15.24
CA THR A 20 11.08 1.41 15.38
C THR A 20 11.20 -0.10 15.54
N ASP A 21 10.22 -0.70 16.19
CA ASP A 21 10.02 -2.16 16.12
C ASP A 21 9.21 -2.52 14.86
N ILE A 22 9.38 -3.72 14.36
CA ILE A 22 8.53 -4.30 13.32
C ILE A 22 7.25 -4.88 13.90
N SER A 23 7.37 -5.55 15.05
CA SER A 23 6.26 -6.26 15.67
C SER A 23 5.54 -5.38 16.68
N MET A 24 4.54 -4.64 16.20
CA MET A 24 3.72 -3.77 17.05
C MET A 24 2.26 -4.24 17.05
N PRO A 25 1.58 -4.26 18.22
CA PRO A 25 0.16 -4.60 18.27
C PRO A 25 -0.68 -3.70 17.38
N GLY A 26 -1.47 -4.29 16.51
CA GLY A 26 -2.41 -3.56 15.64
C GLY A 26 -1.81 -2.77 14.47
N MET A 27 -0.47 -2.82 14.29
CA MET A 27 0.20 -2.17 13.17
C MET A 27 1.31 -3.06 12.59
N ASP A 28 1.33 -3.15 11.27
CA ASP A 28 2.42 -3.76 10.52
C ASP A 28 3.57 -2.74 10.37
N GLY A 29 4.71 -3.03 10.98
CA GLY A 29 5.86 -2.12 10.98
C GLY A 29 6.42 -1.86 9.59
N LEU A 30 6.35 -2.82 8.65
CA LEU A 30 6.79 -2.60 7.27
C LEU A 30 5.88 -1.62 6.53
N LYS A 31 4.56 -1.72 6.73
CA LYS A 31 3.60 -0.76 6.15
C LYS A 31 3.83 0.64 6.71
N MET A 32 4.11 0.74 8.02
CA MET A 32 4.44 2.03 8.64
C MET A 32 5.72 2.62 8.05
N ILE A 33 6.77 1.83 7.91
CA ILE A 33 8.05 2.26 7.32
C ILE A 33 7.86 2.71 5.87
N ALA A 34 7.09 1.96 5.07
CA ALA A 34 6.79 2.32 3.70
C ALA A 34 6.04 3.66 3.62
N ALA A 35 5.04 3.88 4.49
CA ALA A 35 4.33 5.14 4.57
C ALA A 35 5.28 6.30 4.91
N LEU A 36 6.11 6.14 5.96
CA LEU A 36 7.08 7.16 6.37
C LEU A 36 8.11 7.47 5.28
N LYS A 37 8.71 6.46 4.66
CA LYS A 37 9.69 6.64 3.57
C LYS A 37 9.08 7.29 2.33
N SER A 38 7.81 7.03 2.04
CA SER A 38 7.11 7.64 0.93
C SER A 38 6.69 9.10 1.20
N GLU A 39 6.39 9.43 2.47
CA GLU A 39 6.04 10.79 2.90
C GLU A 39 7.28 11.65 3.23
N PHE A 40 8.33 11.02 3.79
CA PHE A 40 9.56 11.65 4.24
C PHE A 40 10.79 10.90 3.70
N PRO A 41 11.14 11.03 2.40
CA PRO A 41 12.20 10.24 1.76
C PRO A 41 13.58 10.39 2.40
N GLN A 42 13.86 11.54 3.02
CA GLN A 42 15.15 11.82 3.66
C GLN A 42 15.27 11.25 5.08
N MET A 43 14.13 10.88 5.71
CA MET A 43 14.10 10.34 7.06
C MET A 43 14.90 9.04 7.13
N GLN A 44 15.81 8.95 8.10
CA GLN A 44 16.61 7.76 8.34
C GLN A 44 15.88 6.85 9.34
N ILE A 45 15.64 5.60 8.95
CA ILE A 45 14.90 4.63 9.78
C ILE A 45 15.80 3.43 10.05
N SER A 46 15.89 3.05 11.32
CA SER A 46 16.51 1.79 11.77
C SER A 46 15.51 0.96 12.56
N ILE A 47 15.60 -0.36 12.40
CA ILE A 47 14.71 -1.31 13.05
C ILE A 47 15.38 -1.93 14.25
N LEU A 48 14.64 -2.01 15.37
CA LEU A 48 15.00 -2.78 16.57
C LEU A 48 13.96 -3.88 16.76
N THR A 49 14.31 -5.15 16.57
CA THR A 49 13.34 -6.26 16.67
C THR A 49 13.90 -7.46 17.41
N GLY A 50 13.02 -8.21 18.09
CA GLY A 50 13.35 -9.52 18.67
C GLY A 50 13.23 -10.67 17.69
N TYR A 51 12.70 -10.45 16.49
CA TYR A 51 12.46 -11.48 15.49
C TYR A 51 13.57 -11.54 14.45
N ARG A 52 13.97 -12.78 14.10
CA ARG A 52 14.91 -13.09 13.01
C ARG A 52 14.14 -13.67 11.83
N ASP A 53 13.29 -12.87 11.21
CA ASP A 53 12.59 -13.26 9.99
C ASP A 53 13.33 -12.68 8.78
N PHE A 54 13.80 -13.56 7.90
CA PHE A 54 14.60 -13.18 6.74
C PHE A 54 13.77 -12.35 5.72
N ASP A 55 12.51 -12.72 5.53
CA ASP A 55 11.64 -12.03 4.56
C ASP A 55 11.34 -10.60 5.01
N TYR A 56 11.12 -10.39 6.32
CA TYR A 56 10.99 -9.06 6.89
C TYR A 56 12.26 -8.21 6.74
N CYS A 57 13.43 -8.82 6.97
CA CYS A 57 14.71 -8.13 6.79
C CYS A 57 14.92 -7.69 5.32
N GLN A 58 14.62 -8.58 4.37
CA GLN A 58 14.77 -8.30 2.95
C GLN A 58 13.84 -7.17 2.49
N GLU A 59 12.58 -7.19 2.93
CA GLU A 59 11.63 -6.14 2.58
C GLU A 59 11.98 -4.79 3.23
N ALA A 60 12.42 -4.81 4.49
CA ALA A 60 12.92 -3.61 5.17
C ALA A 60 14.10 -2.96 4.44
N LEU A 61 15.05 -3.78 3.93
CA LEU A 61 16.17 -3.28 3.12
C LEU A 61 15.69 -2.65 1.81
N ARG A 62 14.71 -3.25 1.13
CA ARG A 62 14.10 -2.69 -0.08
C ARG A 62 13.41 -1.35 0.18
N LEU A 63 12.85 -1.17 1.37
CA LEU A 63 12.25 0.08 1.82
C LEU A 63 13.27 1.14 2.24
N GLY A 64 14.58 0.85 2.13
CA GLY A 64 15.64 1.81 2.47
C GLY A 64 15.83 2.00 3.97
N VAL A 65 15.64 0.96 4.77
CA VAL A 65 15.99 0.96 6.20
C VAL A 65 17.50 0.96 6.34
N CYS A 66 18.02 1.85 7.18
CA CYS A 66 19.46 2.07 7.34
C CYS A 66 20.15 0.91 8.06
N ARG A 67 19.56 0.42 9.13
CA ARG A 67 20.10 -0.69 9.95
C ARG A 67 18.98 -1.56 10.52
N PHE A 68 19.34 -2.81 10.74
CA PHE A 68 18.50 -3.80 11.40
C PHE A 68 19.23 -4.32 12.63
N LEU A 69 18.70 -4.01 13.82
CA LEU A 69 19.30 -4.34 15.11
C LEU A 69 18.44 -5.40 15.81
N LEU A 70 19.08 -6.40 16.41
CA LEU A 70 18.40 -7.44 17.18
C LEU A 70 18.33 -7.08 18.66
N LYS A 71 17.15 -7.28 19.26
CA LYS A 71 17.00 -7.19 20.73
C LYS A 71 17.51 -8.47 21.40
N PRO A 72 18.27 -8.37 22.49
CA PRO A 72 18.82 -7.18 23.12
C PRO A 72 20.00 -6.61 22.33
N SER A 73 19.94 -5.31 21.98
CA SER A 73 21.01 -4.63 21.25
C SER A 73 22.05 -4.07 22.23
N LYS A 74 23.32 -4.11 21.87
CA LYS A 74 24.39 -3.44 22.61
C LYS A 74 24.37 -1.95 22.32
N LEU A 75 24.84 -1.14 23.29
CA LEU A 75 24.88 0.30 23.12
C LEU A 75 25.77 0.71 21.93
N GLU A 76 26.88 0.01 21.71
CA GLU A 76 27.80 0.25 20.60
C GLU A 76 27.12 0.07 19.22
N GLU A 77 26.22 -0.91 19.09
CA GLU A 77 25.45 -1.15 17.84
C GLU A 77 24.46 -0.01 17.57
N ILE A 78 23.83 0.53 18.62
CA ILE A 78 22.90 1.66 18.51
C ILE A 78 23.68 2.94 18.17
N GLU A 79 24.84 3.17 18.80
CA GLU A 79 25.71 4.31 18.51
C GLU A 79 26.23 4.26 17.06
N GLU A 80 26.62 3.08 16.57
CA GLU A 80 27.06 2.91 15.19
C GLU A 80 25.90 3.19 14.22
N ALA A 81 24.68 2.70 14.50
CA ALA A 81 23.51 2.98 13.69
C ALA A 81 23.21 4.49 13.63
N LEU A 82 23.28 5.19 14.76
CA LEU A 82 23.11 6.65 14.83
C LEU A 82 24.16 7.39 14.00
N ARG A 83 25.44 6.99 14.06
CA ARG A 83 26.50 7.60 13.24
C ARG A 83 26.20 7.45 11.75
N VAL A 84 25.88 6.23 11.32
CA VAL A 84 25.59 5.97 9.90
C VAL A 84 24.40 6.80 9.42
N MET A 85 23.31 6.88 10.21
CA MET A 85 22.14 7.69 9.89
C MET A 85 22.47 9.19 9.85
N ALA A 86 23.24 9.69 10.80
CA ALA A 86 23.65 11.10 10.83
C ALA A 86 24.55 11.46 9.62
N ASP A 87 25.43 10.57 9.22
CA ASP A 87 26.31 10.79 8.05
C ASP A 87 25.53 10.71 6.74
N ALA A 88 24.49 9.86 6.64
CA ALA A 88 23.59 9.82 5.52
C ALA A 88 22.79 11.13 5.36
N LEU A 89 22.28 11.69 6.46
CA LEU A 89 21.60 12.99 6.46
C LEU A 89 22.50 14.12 6.01
N LYS A 90 23.77 14.16 6.43
CA LYS A 90 24.74 15.17 5.99
C LYS A 90 25.00 15.10 4.49
N LYS A 91 25.14 13.90 3.92
CA LYS A 91 25.36 13.69 2.48
C LYS A 91 24.16 14.12 1.64
N ASN A 92 22.94 13.83 2.11
CA ASN A 92 21.71 14.17 1.41
C ASN A 92 21.44 15.67 1.33
N ASN A 93 21.99 16.47 2.24
CA ASN A 93 21.88 17.93 2.22
C ASN A 93 22.78 18.61 1.16
N VAL A 94 23.66 17.88 0.49
CA VAL A 94 24.66 18.45 -0.43
C VAL A 94 24.28 18.25 -1.91
N GLU A 95 23.44 17.28 -2.26
CA GLU A 95 22.99 17.05 -3.65
C GLU A 95 21.48 16.85 -3.72
N PRO A 96 20.73 17.56 -4.60
CA PRO A 96 19.35 17.21 -4.92
C PRO A 96 19.36 15.86 -5.66
N LYS A 97 18.90 14.81 -5.00
CA LYS A 97 18.77 13.49 -5.63
C LYS A 97 17.62 13.50 -6.65
N GLU A 98 17.89 13.00 -7.86
CA GLU A 98 16.89 12.39 -8.73
C GLU A 98 16.06 11.38 -7.89
N GLU A 99 14.77 11.17 -8.23
CA GLU A 99 13.86 10.26 -7.51
C GLU A 99 14.61 8.96 -7.15
N SER A 100 14.87 8.77 -5.86
CA SER A 100 15.73 7.65 -5.42
C SER A 100 14.99 6.33 -5.66
N ASN A 101 15.73 5.26 -5.99
CA ASN A 101 15.16 3.90 -6.10
C ASN A 101 14.39 3.48 -4.85
N GLU A 102 14.73 4.04 -3.67
CA GLU A 102 14.07 3.80 -2.39
C GLU A 102 12.66 4.41 -2.33
N GLU A 103 12.48 5.64 -2.83
CA GLU A 103 11.16 6.31 -2.89
C GLU A 103 10.22 5.57 -3.84
N ASN A 104 10.74 5.08 -4.96
CA ASN A 104 10.00 4.27 -5.91
C ASN A 104 9.64 2.89 -5.31
N SER A 105 10.51 2.31 -4.50
CA SER A 105 10.30 1.04 -3.80
C SER A 105 9.21 1.15 -2.72
N ALA A 106 9.22 2.19 -1.90
CA ALA A 106 8.20 2.45 -0.89
C ALA A 106 6.83 2.70 -1.52
N GLY A 107 6.76 3.52 -2.57
CA GLY A 107 5.52 3.76 -3.33
C GLY A 107 4.96 2.48 -3.95
N CYS A 108 5.80 1.68 -4.58
CA CYS A 108 5.42 0.39 -5.14
C CYS A 108 4.86 -0.58 -4.08
N PHE A 109 5.49 -0.66 -2.90
CA PHE A 109 5.03 -1.48 -1.79
C PHE A 109 3.65 -1.04 -1.28
N ILE A 110 3.41 0.27 -1.13
CA ILE A 110 2.12 0.82 -0.72
C ILE A 110 1.04 0.47 -1.74
N VAL A 111 1.31 0.68 -3.03
CA VAL A 111 0.36 0.35 -4.12
C VAL A 111 0.04 -1.14 -4.14
N LYS A 112 1.05 -2.01 -4.03
CA LYS A 112 0.87 -3.46 -3.96
C LYS A 112 -0.07 -3.87 -2.81
N ASN A 113 0.13 -3.31 -1.60
CA ASN A 113 -0.74 -3.58 -0.46
C ASN A 113 -2.15 -3.00 -0.65
N ALA A 114 -2.28 -1.83 -1.28
CA ALA A 114 -3.58 -1.24 -1.59
C ALA A 114 -4.36 -2.11 -2.58
N LEU A 115 -3.72 -2.58 -3.65
CA LEU A 115 -4.32 -3.47 -4.64
C LEU A 115 -4.74 -4.81 -4.02
N ALA A 116 -3.88 -5.42 -3.22
CA ALA A 116 -4.20 -6.66 -2.50
C ALA A 116 -5.43 -6.49 -1.60
N TYR A 117 -5.49 -5.40 -0.82
CA TYR A 117 -6.63 -5.11 0.03
C TYR A 117 -7.91 -4.85 -0.78
N MET A 118 -7.82 -4.17 -1.93
CA MET A 118 -8.95 -3.95 -2.83
C MET A 118 -9.45 -5.27 -3.42
N GLU A 119 -8.55 -6.15 -3.83
CA GLU A 119 -8.86 -7.48 -4.36
C GLU A 119 -9.56 -8.39 -3.32
N GLU A 120 -9.12 -8.36 -2.06
CA GLU A 120 -9.74 -9.13 -0.99
C GLU A 120 -11.12 -8.60 -0.57
N ASN A 121 -11.41 -7.32 -0.82
CA ASN A 121 -12.59 -6.64 -0.27
C ASN A 121 -13.47 -5.97 -1.34
N TYR A 122 -13.28 -6.27 -2.64
CA TYR A 122 -13.96 -5.60 -3.76
C TYR A 122 -15.48 -5.62 -3.68
N ALA A 123 -16.06 -6.68 -3.14
CA ALA A 123 -17.50 -6.85 -3.01
C ALA A 123 -18.14 -5.91 -1.96
N GLN A 124 -17.33 -5.36 -1.06
CA GLN A 124 -17.79 -4.45 -0.02
C GLN A 124 -17.82 -2.99 -0.50
N LYS A 125 -18.42 -2.11 0.33
CA LYS A 125 -18.37 -0.66 0.08
C LYS A 125 -16.97 -0.13 0.39
N LEU A 126 -16.08 -0.20 -0.60
CA LEU A 126 -14.74 0.36 -0.50
C LEU A 126 -14.72 1.85 -0.87
N THR A 127 -13.92 2.61 -0.12
CA THR A 127 -13.59 4.01 -0.39
C THR A 127 -12.08 4.20 -0.41
N LEU A 128 -11.60 5.20 -1.15
CA LEU A 128 -10.18 5.57 -1.14
C LEU A 128 -9.67 5.83 0.30
N GLY A 129 -10.51 6.44 1.16
CA GLY A 129 -10.18 6.71 2.56
C GLY A 129 -9.93 5.45 3.37
N LEU A 130 -10.78 4.43 3.19
CA LEU A 130 -10.60 3.15 3.89
C LEU A 130 -9.32 2.43 3.47
N VAL A 131 -9.02 2.41 2.17
CA VAL A 131 -7.78 1.79 1.65
C VAL A 131 -6.55 2.58 2.10
N ALA A 132 -6.61 3.91 2.11
CA ALA A 132 -5.54 4.77 2.61
C ALA A 132 -5.26 4.52 4.10
N GLU A 133 -6.30 4.35 4.93
CA GLU A 133 -6.16 3.99 6.34
C GLU A 133 -5.45 2.64 6.51
N LYS A 134 -5.77 1.65 5.68
CA LYS A 134 -5.16 0.32 5.72
C LYS A 134 -3.71 0.27 5.24
N THR A 135 -3.29 1.26 4.47
CA THR A 135 -1.91 1.44 4.01
C THR A 135 -1.16 2.54 4.76
N TYR A 136 -1.76 3.12 5.80
CA TYR A 136 -1.18 4.13 6.69
C TYR A 136 -0.74 5.43 6.00
N VAL A 137 -1.33 5.76 4.84
CA VAL A 137 -1.06 7.00 4.10
C VAL A 137 -2.30 7.88 4.02
N SER A 138 -2.14 9.15 3.66
CA SER A 138 -3.27 10.02 3.39
C SER A 138 -3.97 9.63 2.07
N GLN A 139 -5.27 9.96 1.95
CA GLN A 139 -6.03 9.71 0.71
C GLN A 139 -5.39 10.38 -0.50
N TRP A 140 -4.92 11.62 -0.32
CA TRP A 140 -4.24 12.36 -1.38
C TRP A 140 -2.96 11.65 -1.83
N HIS A 141 -2.15 11.18 -0.87
CA HIS A 141 -0.91 10.48 -1.16
C HIS A 141 -1.18 9.14 -1.87
N LEU A 142 -2.14 8.33 -1.37
CA LEU A 142 -2.53 7.09 -2.03
C LEU A 142 -3.03 7.34 -3.46
N SER A 143 -3.88 8.36 -3.67
CA SER A 143 -4.36 8.72 -5.01
C SER A 143 -3.22 9.05 -5.96
N LYS A 144 -2.22 9.83 -5.49
CA LYS A 144 -1.01 10.16 -6.26
C LYS A 144 -0.21 8.92 -6.62
N LEU A 145 -0.01 8.00 -5.66
CA LEU A 145 0.73 6.75 -5.88
C LEU A 145 0.01 5.82 -6.87
N LEU A 146 -1.31 5.63 -6.74
CA LEU A 146 -2.09 4.82 -7.69
C LEU A 146 -1.98 5.38 -9.12
N ASN A 147 -2.13 6.69 -9.28
CA ASN A 147 -1.97 7.31 -10.59
C ASN A 147 -0.54 7.17 -11.14
N LYS A 148 0.50 7.31 -10.28
CA LYS A 148 1.91 7.19 -10.69
C LYS A 148 2.26 5.77 -11.12
N HIS A 149 1.82 4.75 -10.39
CA HIS A 149 2.24 3.35 -10.60
C HIS A 149 1.29 2.56 -11.51
N GLU A 150 -0.02 2.82 -11.45
CA GLU A 150 -1.04 2.10 -12.22
C GLU A 150 -1.56 2.88 -13.44
N GLY A 151 -1.28 4.19 -13.51
CA GLY A 151 -1.82 5.07 -14.55
C GLY A 151 -3.33 5.27 -14.47
N ARG A 152 -3.97 4.85 -13.38
CA ARG A 152 -5.44 4.84 -13.19
C ARG A 152 -5.81 5.33 -11.79
N ASN A 153 -7.01 5.90 -11.66
CA ASN A 153 -7.51 6.31 -10.36
C ASN A 153 -8.15 5.14 -9.59
N PHE A 154 -8.38 5.34 -8.30
CA PHE A 154 -8.95 4.33 -7.39
C PHE A 154 -10.25 3.71 -7.92
N SER A 155 -11.18 4.53 -8.44
CA SER A 155 -12.47 4.05 -8.92
C SER A 155 -12.34 3.20 -10.19
N GLU A 156 -11.41 3.54 -11.07
CA GLU A 156 -11.12 2.76 -12.28
C GLU A 156 -10.52 1.41 -11.94
N ILE A 157 -9.59 1.37 -10.99
CA ILE A 157 -8.99 0.13 -10.51
C ILE A 157 -10.04 -0.76 -9.85
N LEU A 158 -10.85 -0.22 -8.92
CA LEU A 158 -11.90 -0.98 -8.24
C LEU A 158 -12.94 -1.53 -9.22
N ASN A 159 -13.34 -0.72 -10.20
CA ASN A 159 -14.28 -1.16 -11.23
C ASN A 159 -13.70 -2.27 -12.11
N GLN A 160 -12.40 -2.20 -12.45
CA GLN A 160 -11.72 -3.28 -13.18
C GLN A 160 -11.74 -4.58 -12.39
N ILE A 161 -11.35 -4.56 -11.11
CA ILE A 161 -11.37 -5.74 -10.22
C ILE A 161 -12.78 -6.35 -10.19
N ARG A 162 -13.81 -5.52 -9.97
CA ARG A 162 -15.20 -5.98 -9.92
C ARG A 162 -15.68 -6.60 -11.23
N VAL A 163 -15.28 -6.04 -12.36
CA VAL A 163 -15.65 -6.58 -13.68
C VAL A 163 -14.96 -7.91 -13.94
N GLU A 164 -13.69 -8.07 -13.55
CA GLU A 164 -12.99 -9.36 -13.67
C GLU A 164 -13.72 -10.46 -12.88
N HIS A 165 -14.09 -10.21 -11.63
CA HIS A 165 -14.87 -11.16 -10.85
C HIS A 165 -16.29 -11.37 -11.39
N ALA A 166 -16.92 -10.35 -11.97
CA ALA A 166 -18.20 -10.51 -12.63
C ALA A 166 -18.11 -11.44 -13.85
N LYS A 167 -17.00 -11.43 -14.59
CA LYS A 167 -16.78 -12.33 -15.74
C LYS A 167 -16.74 -13.80 -15.31
N GLU A 168 -16.19 -14.09 -14.14
CA GLU A 168 -16.22 -15.45 -13.58
C GLU A 168 -17.65 -15.88 -13.24
N LEU A 169 -18.41 -15.04 -12.55
CA LEU A 169 -19.81 -15.30 -12.18
C LEU A 169 -20.76 -15.38 -13.38
N LEU A 170 -20.44 -14.71 -14.48
CA LEU A 170 -21.23 -14.78 -15.72
C LEU A 170 -21.24 -16.18 -16.35
N ASN A 171 -20.30 -17.06 -16.02
CA ASN A 171 -20.31 -18.45 -16.46
C ASN A 171 -21.40 -19.28 -15.74
N GLU A 172 -21.94 -18.78 -14.63
CA GLU A 172 -23.02 -19.42 -13.90
C GLU A 172 -24.39 -19.01 -14.48
N MET A 173 -25.00 -19.88 -15.24
CA MET A 173 -26.26 -19.63 -15.96
C MET A 173 -27.46 -19.30 -15.07
N GLN A 174 -27.39 -19.70 -13.79
CA GLN A 174 -28.48 -19.51 -12.83
C GLN A 174 -28.54 -18.09 -12.26
N LEU A 175 -27.42 -17.35 -12.29
CA LEU A 175 -27.33 -16.02 -11.73
C LEU A 175 -27.88 -14.96 -12.68
N ARG A 176 -28.73 -14.07 -12.17
CA ARG A 176 -29.19 -12.90 -12.92
C ARG A 176 -28.11 -11.84 -12.96
N ILE A 177 -28.10 -11.01 -14.00
CA ILE A 177 -27.13 -9.90 -14.09
C ILE A 177 -27.22 -8.95 -12.88
N ALA A 178 -28.44 -8.76 -12.35
CA ALA A 178 -28.65 -7.95 -11.16
C ALA A 178 -27.96 -8.55 -9.92
N ASP A 179 -28.08 -9.87 -9.74
CA ASP A 179 -27.48 -10.59 -8.62
C ASP A 179 -25.94 -10.52 -8.71
N ILE A 180 -25.39 -10.74 -9.91
CA ILE A 180 -23.95 -10.61 -10.15
C ILE A 180 -23.46 -9.20 -9.84
N SER A 181 -24.19 -8.16 -10.30
CA SER A 181 -23.87 -6.76 -10.01
C SER A 181 -23.74 -6.50 -8.50
N GLU A 182 -24.70 -7.01 -7.72
CA GLU A 182 -24.69 -6.88 -6.25
C GLU A 182 -23.54 -7.68 -5.62
N MET A 183 -23.35 -8.94 -6.05
CA MET A 183 -22.29 -9.83 -5.53
C MET A 183 -20.89 -9.25 -5.71
N VAL A 184 -20.64 -8.52 -6.81
CA VAL A 184 -19.36 -7.87 -7.05
C VAL A 184 -19.28 -6.44 -6.49
N GLY A 185 -20.29 -6.00 -5.75
CA GLY A 185 -20.25 -4.77 -4.95
C GLY A 185 -20.71 -3.49 -5.67
N PHE A 186 -21.42 -3.59 -6.82
CA PHE A 186 -22.09 -2.43 -7.39
C PHE A 186 -23.45 -2.22 -6.69
N THR A 187 -23.71 -0.99 -6.30
CA THR A 187 -25.00 -0.60 -5.69
C THR A 187 -26.10 -0.32 -6.71
N ASP A 188 -25.75 -0.17 -7.99
CA ASP A 188 -26.66 0.13 -9.09
C ASP A 188 -26.30 -0.69 -10.32
N VAL A 189 -27.27 -1.50 -10.78
CA VAL A 189 -27.13 -2.36 -11.98
C VAL A 189 -26.89 -1.56 -13.25
N ALA A 190 -27.48 -0.36 -13.35
CA ALA A 190 -27.27 0.50 -14.52
C ALA A 190 -25.83 1.04 -14.55
N HIS A 191 -25.25 1.34 -13.38
CA HIS A 191 -23.84 1.69 -13.26
C HIS A 191 -22.94 0.50 -13.64
N PHE A 192 -23.20 -0.68 -13.10
CA PHE A 192 -22.50 -1.91 -13.49
C PHE A 192 -22.51 -2.12 -15.00
N SER A 193 -23.68 -2.07 -15.62
CA SER A 193 -23.83 -2.32 -17.07
C SER A 193 -23.01 -1.34 -17.92
N ARG A 194 -22.99 -0.06 -17.53
CA ARG A 194 -22.18 0.96 -18.22
C ARG A 194 -20.68 0.70 -18.06
N VAL A 195 -20.25 0.36 -16.84
CA VAL A 195 -18.83 0.08 -16.54
C VAL A 195 -18.40 -1.19 -17.28
N PHE A 196 -19.19 -2.26 -17.20
CA PHE A 196 -18.89 -3.53 -17.87
C PHE A 196 -18.74 -3.32 -19.37
N LYS A 197 -19.72 -2.66 -20.02
CA LYS A 197 -19.65 -2.37 -21.45
C LYS A 197 -18.47 -1.48 -21.84
N LYS A 198 -18.10 -0.51 -20.98
CA LYS A 198 -16.93 0.36 -21.19
C LYS A 198 -15.61 -0.43 -21.17
N LEU A 199 -15.49 -1.40 -20.27
CA LEU A 199 -14.25 -2.16 -20.08
C LEU A 199 -14.13 -3.34 -21.06
N GLU A 200 -15.22 -4.06 -21.33
CA GLU A 200 -15.21 -5.29 -22.14
C GLU A 200 -15.67 -5.07 -23.60
N GLY A 201 -16.20 -3.89 -23.93
CA GLY A 201 -16.77 -3.59 -25.26
C GLY A 201 -18.16 -4.20 -25.52
N LEU A 202 -18.58 -5.20 -24.74
CA LEU A 202 -19.86 -5.91 -24.83
C LEU A 202 -20.65 -5.70 -23.53
N SER A 203 -21.98 -5.80 -23.61
CA SER A 203 -22.81 -5.90 -22.41
C SER A 203 -22.58 -7.23 -21.68
N ALA A 204 -22.87 -7.29 -20.39
CA ALA A 204 -22.71 -8.52 -19.59
C ALA A 204 -23.55 -9.69 -20.16
N ASN A 205 -24.74 -9.41 -20.73
CA ASN A 205 -25.54 -10.43 -21.40
C ASN A 205 -24.90 -10.92 -22.71
N GLU A 206 -24.41 -10.01 -23.55
CA GLU A 206 -23.69 -10.38 -24.78
C GLU A 206 -22.43 -11.20 -24.44
N TYR A 207 -21.66 -10.77 -23.45
CA TYR A 207 -20.46 -11.47 -22.96
C TYR A 207 -20.77 -12.91 -22.51
N ARG A 208 -21.87 -13.11 -21.75
CA ARG A 208 -22.33 -14.45 -21.33
C ARG A 208 -22.65 -15.33 -22.55
N ASN A 209 -23.31 -14.78 -23.55
CA ASN A 209 -23.71 -15.53 -24.75
C ASN A 209 -22.52 -15.86 -25.68
N THR A 210 -21.40 -15.16 -25.60
CA THR A 210 -20.20 -15.48 -26.39
C THR A 210 -19.40 -16.67 -25.85
N LYS A 211 -19.70 -17.11 -24.60
CA LYS A 211 -19.01 -18.24 -23.95
C LYS A 211 -19.84 -19.53 -23.97
N LEU A 212 -21.05 -19.50 -24.56
CA LEU A 212 -21.91 -20.63 -24.83
C LEU A 212 -21.66 -21.16 -26.25
#